data_976b0734bd8b4122996dbe69c1de5215
#
_entry.id   976b0734bd8b4122996dbe69c1de5215
#
_cell.length_a   1.000
_cell.length_b   1.000
_cell.length_c   1.000
_cell.angle_alpha   90.00
_cell.angle_beta   90.00
_cell.angle_gamma   90.00
#
_symmetry.space_group_name_H-M   'P 1'
#
loop_
_entity.id
_entity.type
_entity.pdbx_description
1 polymer ?
#
loop_
_entity_poly.entity_id
_entity_poly.type
_entity_poly.pdbx_seq_one_letter_code
_entity_poly.pdbx_strand_id
1 'polypeptide(L)'
;MGISECLQKGKALFLEALYPSRCPACNKILPGKKVHICPECRGSFHLIEEHYCLKCGKPVSETEEYCADCKSRKRGFCQGRGAFLYNMQMKQSLLRYKYYGSREYGQYYAEEISRYVGTQIKRWNPDILVPVPMTCRKKRIRGFNQAEDLAEKIGELLQ
;
A
#
# COMPACT_ATOMS: atom_id res chain seq x y z
N MET A 1 17.03 -30.63 -14.31
CA MET A 1 17.26 -29.24 -13.95
C MET A 1 17.93 -28.54 -15.13
N GLY A 2 17.18 -27.71 -15.87
CA GLY A 2 17.60 -27.18 -17.15
C GLY A 2 18.50 -25.95 -17.01
N ILE A 3 19.41 -25.77 -17.96
CA ILE A 3 20.30 -24.59 -18.11
C ILE A 3 19.52 -23.27 -18.04
N SER A 4 18.26 -23.26 -18.49
CA SER A 4 17.34 -22.13 -18.42
C SER A 4 17.00 -21.69 -16.97
N GLU A 5 16.83 -22.62 -16.04
CA GLU A 5 16.53 -22.32 -14.63
C GLU A 5 17.77 -21.74 -13.90
N CYS A 6 18.95 -22.20 -14.25
CA CYS A 6 20.20 -21.70 -13.68
C CYS A 6 20.49 -20.26 -14.14
N LEU A 7 20.26 -19.97 -15.43
CA LEU A 7 20.37 -18.62 -16.00
C LEU A 7 19.34 -17.64 -15.42
N GLN A 8 18.10 -18.07 -15.18
CA GLN A 8 17.07 -17.25 -14.56
C GLN A 8 17.39 -16.94 -13.10
N LYS A 9 17.89 -17.92 -12.34
CA LYS A 9 18.34 -17.71 -10.94
C LYS A 9 19.53 -16.76 -10.87
N GLY A 10 20.52 -16.90 -11.76
CA GLY A 10 21.68 -16.01 -11.83
C GLY A 10 21.29 -14.57 -12.15
N LYS A 11 20.38 -14.37 -13.11
CA LYS A 11 19.83 -13.04 -13.46
C LYS A 11 19.05 -12.42 -12.31
N ALA A 12 18.25 -13.22 -11.57
CA ALA A 12 17.50 -12.76 -10.41
C ALA A 12 18.41 -12.30 -9.27
N LEU A 13 19.47 -13.07 -8.96
CA LEU A 13 20.49 -12.72 -7.96
C LEU A 13 21.25 -11.44 -8.33
N PHE A 14 21.64 -11.30 -9.59
CA PHE A 14 22.32 -10.09 -10.08
C PHE A 14 21.43 -8.85 -9.96
N LEU A 15 20.16 -8.95 -10.36
CA LEU A 15 19.20 -7.86 -10.21
C LEU A 15 18.93 -7.52 -8.74
N GLU A 16 18.94 -8.50 -7.85
CA GLU A 16 18.75 -8.27 -6.41
C GLU A 16 19.97 -7.57 -5.78
N ALA A 17 21.18 -7.88 -6.26
CA ALA A 17 22.38 -7.16 -5.84
C ALA A 17 22.41 -5.70 -6.31
N LEU A 18 21.91 -5.42 -7.52
CA LEU A 18 21.83 -4.06 -8.06
C LEU A 18 20.66 -3.25 -7.48
N TYR A 19 19.53 -3.90 -7.25
CA TYR A 19 18.28 -3.29 -6.77
C TYR A 19 17.73 -4.03 -5.54
N PRO A 20 18.40 -3.95 -4.39
CA PRO A 20 17.97 -4.63 -3.19
C PRO A 20 16.66 -4.02 -2.67
N SER A 21 15.75 -4.87 -2.22
CA SER A 21 14.52 -4.44 -1.55
C SER A 21 14.85 -3.64 -0.30
N ARG A 22 14.09 -2.58 -0.04
CA ARG A 22 14.28 -1.67 1.09
C ARG A 22 13.06 -1.62 2.00
N CYS A 23 13.32 -1.39 3.28
CA CYS A 23 12.28 -1.22 4.27
C CYS A 23 11.48 0.07 4.04
N PRO A 24 10.14 0.03 3.92
CA PRO A 24 9.32 1.22 3.70
C PRO A 24 9.40 2.23 4.85
N ALA A 25 9.71 1.81 6.07
CA ALA A 25 9.82 2.68 7.22
C ALA A 25 11.20 3.36 7.32
N CYS A 26 12.29 2.60 7.45
CA CYS A 26 13.64 3.13 7.70
C CYS A 26 14.55 3.21 6.46
N ASN A 27 14.12 2.67 5.31
CA ASN A 27 14.87 2.60 4.05
C ASN A 27 16.16 1.74 4.07
N LYS A 28 16.41 0.98 5.14
CA LYS A 28 17.50 -0.01 5.18
C LYS A 28 17.25 -1.14 4.17
N ILE A 29 18.33 -1.73 3.65
CA ILE A 29 18.26 -2.90 2.78
C ILE A 29 17.70 -4.08 3.57
N LEU A 30 16.78 -4.81 2.95
CA LEU A 30 16.15 -6.00 3.52
C LEU A 30 16.89 -7.28 3.11
N PRO A 31 16.89 -8.33 3.95
CA PRO A 31 17.57 -9.59 3.66
C PRO A 31 16.78 -10.46 2.68
N GLY A 32 16.49 -9.95 1.49
CA GLY A 32 15.79 -10.67 0.42
C GLY A 32 14.37 -10.23 0.15
N LYS A 33 13.82 -10.67 -1.00
CA LYS A 33 12.54 -10.21 -1.57
C LYS A 33 11.29 -10.63 -0.81
N LYS A 34 11.37 -11.63 0.04
CA LYS A 34 10.22 -12.12 0.84
C LYS A 34 10.00 -11.32 2.13
N VAL A 35 10.94 -10.47 2.49
CA VAL A 35 10.84 -9.60 3.66
C VAL A 35 10.45 -8.21 3.18
N HIS A 36 9.27 -7.73 3.56
CA HIS A 36 8.74 -6.44 3.08
C HIS A 36 8.86 -5.32 4.10
N ILE A 37 9.28 -5.63 5.33
CA ILE A 37 9.62 -4.67 6.39
C ILE A 37 10.66 -5.30 7.33
N CYS A 38 11.61 -4.53 7.84
CA CYS A 38 12.58 -5.06 8.80
C CYS A 38 11.94 -5.32 10.18
N PRO A 39 12.47 -6.26 10.98
CA PRO A 39 11.89 -6.62 12.28
C PRO A 39 11.71 -5.43 13.22
N GLU A 40 12.69 -4.52 13.26
CA GLU A 40 12.68 -3.34 14.14
C GLU A 40 11.59 -2.32 13.75
N CYS A 41 11.10 -2.38 12.50
CA CYS A 41 10.07 -1.46 11.99
C CYS A 41 8.66 -2.07 11.96
N ARG A 42 8.49 -3.32 12.38
CA ARG A 42 7.16 -3.91 12.49
C ARG A 42 6.33 -3.09 13.48
N GLY A 43 5.12 -2.70 13.07
CA GLY A 43 4.24 -1.85 13.88
C GLY A 43 4.58 -0.36 13.87
N SER A 44 5.63 0.08 13.15
CA SER A 44 5.99 1.50 13.09
C SER A 44 4.99 2.34 12.29
N PHE A 45 4.22 1.74 11.39
CA PHE A 45 3.11 2.40 10.73
C PHE A 45 1.83 2.19 11.53
N HIS A 46 1.26 3.28 12.03
CA HIS A 46 0.02 3.22 12.79
C HIS A 46 -1.17 2.98 11.87
N LEU A 47 -1.97 1.99 12.21
CA LEU A 47 -3.22 1.67 11.53
C LEU A 47 -4.37 2.52 12.11
N ILE A 48 -5.41 2.73 11.31
CA ILE A 48 -6.65 3.37 11.77
C ILE A 48 -7.53 2.25 12.32
N GLU A 49 -7.54 2.06 13.63
CA GLU A 49 -8.18 0.92 14.29
C GLU A 49 -9.70 1.08 14.45
N GLU A 50 -10.21 1.29 15.64
CA GLU A 50 -11.63 1.15 15.97
C GLU A 50 -12.44 2.41 15.66
N HIS A 51 -11.87 3.60 15.90
CA HIS A 51 -12.58 4.87 15.80
C HIS A 51 -12.31 5.57 14.47
N TYR A 52 -13.18 5.32 13.51
CA TYR A 52 -13.09 5.93 12.18
C TYR A 52 -14.44 6.36 11.64
N CYS A 53 -14.44 7.39 10.82
CA CYS A 53 -15.63 7.90 10.15
C CYS A 53 -16.28 6.80 9.28
N LEU A 54 -17.51 6.43 9.57
CA LEU A 54 -18.27 5.39 8.87
C LEU A 54 -18.47 5.70 7.38
N LYS A 55 -18.36 6.97 7.00
CA LYS A 55 -18.46 7.38 5.59
C LYS A 55 -17.14 7.33 4.84
N CYS A 56 -16.04 7.92 5.36
CA CYS A 56 -14.79 8.08 4.60
C CYS A 56 -13.58 7.35 5.19
N GLY A 57 -13.70 6.69 6.34
CA GLY A 57 -12.62 5.93 6.98
C GLY A 57 -11.51 6.77 7.61
N LYS A 58 -11.68 8.10 7.73
CA LYS A 58 -10.75 8.98 8.45
C LYS A 58 -10.85 8.72 9.95
N PRO A 59 -9.75 8.78 10.75
CA PRO A 59 -9.85 8.63 12.20
C PRO A 59 -10.73 9.73 12.81
N VAL A 60 -11.51 9.36 13.81
CA VAL A 60 -12.37 10.24 14.60
C VAL A 60 -12.23 9.90 16.09
N SER A 61 -12.79 10.73 16.98
CA SER A 61 -12.87 10.42 18.40
C SER A 61 -13.84 9.27 18.69
N GLU A 62 -13.72 8.65 19.86
CA GLU A 62 -14.59 7.52 20.31
C GLU A 62 -16.08 7.86 20.28
N THR A 63 -16.42 9.13 20.46
CA THR A 63 -17.81 9.62 20.52
C THR A 63 -18.38 10.00 19.16
N GLU A 64 -17.58 9.95 18.08
CA GLU A 64 -17.98 10.42 16.76
C GLU A 64 -18.09 9.29 15.73
N GLU A 65 -19.26 9.15 15.11
CA GLU A 65 -19.47 8.24 13.98
C GLU A 65 -19.01 8.84 12.64
N TYR A 66 -19.05 10.16 12.50
CA TYR A 66 -18.72 10.87 11.25
C TYR A 66 -17.79 12.05 11.52
N CYS A 67 -16.78 12.21 10.68
CA CYS A 67 -15.88 13.36 10.75
C CYS A 67 -16.60 14.66 10.32
N ALA A 68 -16.09 15.82 10.72
CA ALA A 68 -16.64 17.13 10.40
C ALA A 68 -16.86 17.34 8.88
N ASP A 69 -15.92 16.87 8.04
CA ASP A 69 -16.05 16.97 6.57
C ASP A 69 -17.23 16.17 6.03
N CYS A 70 -17.53 14.99 6.60
CA CYS A 70 -18.66 14.16 6.15
C CYS A 70 -19.98 14.58 6.75
N LYS A 71 -19.98 15.25 7.91
CA LYS A 71 -21.17 15.90 8.49
C LYS A 71 -21.58 17.12 7.64
N SER A 72 -20.62 17.90 7.16
CA SER A 72 -20.88 19.15 6.43
C SER A 72 -21.08 18.98 4.92
N ARG A 73 -20.63 17.88 4.30
CA ARG A 73 -20.68 17.70 2.83
C ARG A 73 -21.25 16.35 2.45
N LYS A 74 -22.22 16.36 1.53
CA LYS A 74 -22.70 15.14 0.88
C LYS A 74 -21.57 14.52 0.03
N ARG A 75 -21.32 13.22 0.19
CA ARG A 75 -20.35 12.44 -0.57
C ARG A 75 -21.07 11.49 -1.52
N GLY A 76 -20.62 11.41 -2.77
CA GLY A 76 -21.20 10.54 -3.81
C GLY A 76 -20.89 9.05 -3.66
N PHE A 77 -20.00 8.65 -2.76
CA PHE A 77 -19.67 7.25 -2.51
C PHE A 77 -20.40 6.70 -1.27
N CYS A 78 -20.61 5.40 -1.20
CA CYS A 78 -21.31 4.76 -0.08
C CYS A 78 -20.43 4.70 1.17
N GLN A 79 -19.26 4.11 1.09
CA GLN A 79 -18.32 3.94 2.19
C GLN A 79 -16.88 4.08 1.72
N GLY A 80 -15.99 4.43 2.65
CA GLY A 80 -14.55 4.45 2.47
C GLY A 80 -13.86 3.92 3.73
N ARG A 81 -12.67 3.38 3.57
CA ARG A 81 -11.84 2.89 4.67
C ARG A 81 -10.39 3.34 4.50
N GLY A 82 -9.85 4.04 5.48
CA GLY A 82 -8.43 4.30 5.58
C GLY A 82 -7.74 3.14 6.30
N ALA A 83 -6.56 2.72 5.84
CA ALA A 83 -5.78 1.69 6.51
C ALA A 83 -4.74 2.29 7.47
N PHE A 84 -4.01 3.31 7.04
CA PHE A 84 -2.91 3.90 7.79
C PHE A 84 -3.20 5.33 8.23
N LEU A 85 -2.72 5.68 9.43
CA LEU A 85 -2.64 7.07 9.86
C LEU A 85 -1.62 7.82 9.02
N TYR A 86 -2.01 8.99 8.51
CA TYR A 86 -1.12 9.85 7.73
C TYR A 86 -0.27 10.72 8.65
N ASN A 87 0.77 10.13 9.23
CA ASN A 87 1.78 10.80 10.04
C ASN A 87 3.05 11.12 9.22
N MET A 88 4.07 11.69 9.86
CA MET A 88 5.33 12.07 9.21
C MET A 88 6.03 10.85 8.59
N GLN A 89 6.05 9.72 9.28
CA GLN A 89 6.69 8.49 8.80
C GLN A 89 5.98 7.93 7.55
N MET A 90 4.65 7.85 7.58
CA MET A 90 3.85 7.42 6.43
C MET A 90 4.01 8.37 5.25
N LYS A 91 4.04 9.69 5.51
CA LYS A 91 4.31 10.70 4.48
C LYS A 91 5.65 10.48 3.78
N GLN A 92 6.73 10.27 4.54
CA GLN A 92 8.06 10.01 3.98
C GLN A 92 8.10 8.70 3.17
N SER A 93 7.48 7.64 3.67
CA SER A 93 7.39 6.37 2.99
C SER A 93 6.63 6.49 1.66
N LEU A 94 5.48 7.15 1.65
CA LEU A 94 4.71 7.41 0.44
C LEU A 94 5.42 8.31 -0.56
N LEU A 95 6.26 9.26 -0.11
CA LEU A 95 7.09 10.07 -1.00
C LEU A 95 8.13 9.20 -1.72
N ARG A 96 8.79 8.27 -1.00
CA ARG A 96 9.72 7.30 -1.60
C ARG A 96 9.01 6.41 -2.62
N TYR A 97 7.87 5.85 -2.26
CA TYR A 97 7.04 5.05 -3.16
C TYR A 97 6.62 5.80 -4.43
N LYS A 98 6.30 7.10 -4.31
CA LYS A 98 5.83 7.92 -5.43
C LYS A 98 6.94 8.48 -6.33
N TYR A 99 8.12 8.80 -5.79
CA TYR A 99 9.09 9.63 -6.49
C TYR A 99 10.51 9.08 -6.50
N TYR A 100 10.84 8.08 -5.69
CA TYR A 100 12.20 7.56 -5.58
C TYR A 100 12.33 6.11 -6.07
N GLY A 101 11.39 5.66 -6.87
CA GLY A 101 11.44 4.34 -7.50
C GLY A 101 11.23 3.14 -6.57
N SER A 102 10.86 3.36 -5.31
CA SER A 102 10.67 2.30 -4.31
C SER A 102 9.35 1.53 -4.52
N ARG A 103 9.17 0.96 -5.72
CA ARG A 103 7.94 0.24 -6.10
C ARG A 103 7.68 -0.99 -5.23
N GLU A 104 8.72 -1.59 -4.69
CA GLU A 104 8.65 -2.73 -3.78
C GLU A 104 7.84 -2.46 -2.50
N TYR A 105 7.71 -1.18 -2.09
CA TYR A 105 6.88 -0.79 -0.93
C TYR A 105 5.39 -1.11 -1.13
N GLY A 106 4.95 -1.16 -2.40
CA GLY A 106 3.56 -1.51 -2.74
C GLY A 106 3.15 -2.87 -2.22
N GLN A 107 4.08 -3.84 -2.16
CA GLN A 107 3.81 -5.17 -1.61
C GLN A 107 3.49 -5.11 -0.12
N TYR A 108 4.31 -4.42 0.66
CA TYR A 108 4.04 -4.21 2.09
C TYR A 108 2.69 -3.53 2.34
N TYR A 109 2.39 -2.46 1.58
CA TYR A 109 1.12 -1.77 1.76
C TYR A 109 -0.08 -2.65 1.40
N ALA A 110 0.02 -3.41 0.31
CA ALA A 110 -1.05 -4.31 -0.11
C ALA A 110 -1.30 -5.41 0.94
N GLU A 111 -0.26 -6.01 1.49
CA GLU A 111 -0.35 -7.02 2.55
C GLU A 111 -1.01 -6.46 3.83
N GLU A 112 -0.57 -5.29 4.30
CA GLU A 112 -1.16 -4.67 5.48
C GLU A 112 -2.61 -4.23 5.26
N ILE A 113 -2.91 -3.66 4.08
CA ILE A 113 -4.29 -3.30 3.71
C ILE A 113 -5.16 -4.54 3.64
N SER A 114 -4.71 -5.60 2.98
CA SER A 114 -5.49 -6.85 2.84
C SER A 114 -5.69 -7.54 4.19
N ARG A 115 -4.68 -7.54 5.05
CA ARG A 115 -4.77 -8.09 6.40
C ARG A 115 -5.76 -7.32 7.28
N TYR A 116 -5.76 -6.00 7.18
CA TYR A 116 -6.48 -5.13 8.11
C TYR A 116 -7.88 -4.76 7.63
N VAL A 117 -8.04 -4.49 6.35
CA VAL A 117 -9.30 -4.05 5.74
C VAL A 117 -9.92 -5.14 4.86
N GLY A 118 -9.23 -6.24 4.62
CA GLY A 118 -9.65 -7.29 3.69
C GLY A 118 -11.02 -7.89 4.02
N THR A 119 -11.31 -8.16 5.29
CA THR A 119 -12.63 -8.65 5.72
C THR A 119 -13.74 -7.67 5.35
N GLN A 120 -13.49 -6.36 5.49
CA GLN A 120 -14.47 -5.34 5.12
C GLN A 120 -14.62 -5.22 3.61
N ILE A 121 -13.52 -5.31 2.85
CA ILE A 121 -13.56 -5.33 1.38
C ILE A 121 -14.38 -6.53 0.90
N LYS A 122 -14.16 -7.71 1.46
CA LYS A 122 -14.96 -8.92 1.14
C LYS A 122 -16.44 -8.76 1.48
N ARG A 123 -16.79 -8.08 2.58
CA ARG A 123 -18.20 -7.78 2.92
C ARG A 123 -18.84 -6.79 1.93
N TRP A 124 -18.08 -5.87 1.35
CA TRP A 124 -18.58 -5.00 0.29
C TRP A 124 -18.85 -5.74 -1.02
N ASN A 125 -18.24 -6.90 -1.19
CA ASN A 125 -18.38 -7.79 -2.36
C ASN A 125 -18.21 -7.01 -3.69
N PRO A 126 -17.07 -6.33 -3.91
CA PRO A 126 -16.89 -5.54 -5.11
C PRO A 126 -16.71 -6.43 -6.34
N ASP A 127 -17.37 -6.08 -7.44
CA ASP A 127 -17.18 -6.76 -8.73
C ASP A 127 -15.84 -6.37 -9.38
N ILE A 128 -15.36 -5.15 -9.13
CA ILE A 128 -14.12 -4.61 -9.71
C ILE A 128 -13.37 -3.71 -8.74
N LEU A 129 -12.05 -3.67 -8.90
CA LEU A 129 -11.16 -2.69 -8.26
C LEU A 129 -10.72 -1.66 -9.30
N VAL A 130 -11.10 -0.40 -9.10
CA VAL A 130 -10.76 0.69 -10.03
C VAL A 130 -9.73 1.61 -9.39
N PRO A 131 -8.47 1.61 -9.87
CA PRO A 131 -7.46 2.53 -9.37
C PRO A 131 -7.75 3.98 -9.81
N VAL A 132 -7.43 4.94 -8.94
CA VAL A 132 -7.49 6.35 -9.32
C VAL A 132 -6.55 6.60 -10.51
N PRO A 133 -7.04 7.14 -11.63
CA PRO A 133 -6.23 7.33 -12.82
C PRO A 133 -5.15 8.38 -12.61
N MET A 134 -4.06 8.22 -13.34
CA MET A 134 -2.93 9.13 -13.33
C MET A 134 -2.73 9.74 -14.74
N THR A 135 -2.38 11.02 -14.79
CA THR A 135 -2.05 11.67 -16.08
C THR A 135 -0.78 11.05 -16.68
N CYS A 136 -0.71 10.97 -18.03
CA CYS A 136 0.46 10.44 -18.75
C CYS A 136 1.77 11.14 -18.33
N ARG A 137 1.73 12.45 -18.09
CA ARG A 137 2.89 13.23 -17.62
C ARG A 137 3.38 12.72 -16.25
N LYS A 138 2.47 12.49 -15.29
CA LYS A 138 2.84 11.97 -13.96
C LYS A 138 3.34 10.52 -14.04
N LYS A 139 2.71 9.67 -14.88
CA LYS A 139 3.15 8.28 -15.09
C LYS A 139 4.57 8.23 -15.67
N ARG A 140 4.90 9.15 -16.60
CA ARG A 140 6.26 9.26 -17.16
C ARG A 140 7.31 9.68 -16.12
N ILE A 141 6.97 10.63 -15.24
CA ILE A 141 7.88 11.11 -14.17
C ILE A 141 8.08 10.03 -13.10
N ARG A 142 7.03 9.31 -12.72
CA ARG A 142 7.06 8.32 -11.61
C ARG A 142 7.44 6.91 -12.07
N GLY A 143 7.38 6.63 -13.38
CA GLY A 143 7.62 5.31 -13.95
C GLY A 143 6.42 4.35 -13.86
N PHE A 144 5.50 4.54 -12.90
CA PHE A 144 4.33 3.67 -12.68
C PHE A 144 3.18 4.42 -12.00
N ASN A 145 1.98 3.84 -12.05
CA ASN A 145 0.81 4.33 -11.30
C ASN A 145 0.72 3.57 -9.97
N GLN A 146 0.90 4.26 -8.86
CA GLN A 146 0.88 3.69 -7.51
C GLN A 146 -0.48 3.09 -7.13
N ALA A 147 -1.58 3.71 -7.59
CA ALA A 147 -2.91 3.21 -7.31
C ALA A 147 -3.20 1.91 -8.09
N GLU A 148 -2.70 1.81 -9.34
CA GLU A 148 -2.77 0.62 -10.18
C GLU A 148 -1.97 -0.54 -9.55
N ASP A 149 -0.71 -0.27 -9.18
CA ASP A 149 0.16 -1.24 -8.51
C ASP A 149 -0.45 -1.79 -7.20
N LEU A 150 -1.08 -0.93 -6.40
CA LEU A 150 -1.77 -1.36 -5.17
C LEU A 150 -3.06 -2.15 -5.47
N ALA A 151 -3.86 -1.72 -6.45
CA ALA A 151 -5.10 -2.39 -6.80
C ALA A 151 -4.84 -3.81 -7.32
N GLU A 152 -3.82 -3.99 -8.18
CA GLU A 152 -3.37 -5.30 -8.67
C GLU A 152 -2.99 -6.22 -7.49
N LYS A 153 -2.07 -5.78 -6.62
CA LYS A 153 -1.59 -6.56 -5.48
C LYS A 153 -2.70 -6.89 -4.47
N ILE A 154 -3.58 -5.95 -4.18
CA ILE A 154 -4.73 -6.19 -3.28
C ILE A 154 -5.68 -7.21 -3.92
N GLY A 155 -5.94 -7.10 -5.24
CA GLY A 155 -6.77 -8.05 -5.97
C GLY A 155 -6.22 -9.47 -5.88
N GLU A 156 -4.91 -9.65 -6.08
CA GLU A 156 -4.22 -10.95 -5.96
C GLU A 156 -4.30 -11.54 -4.52
N LEU A 157 -4.25 -10.70 -3.49
CA LEU A 157 -4.27 -11.14 -2.10
C LEU A 157 -5.67 -11.44 -1.56
N LEU A 158 -6.74 -10.94 -2.20
CA LEU A 158 -8.11 -11.07 -1.72
C LEU A 158 -8.97 -12.07 -2.53
N GLN A 159 -8.40 -12.65 -3.58
CA GLN A 159 -9.03 -13.72 -4.39
C GLN A 159 -9.38 -15.00 -3.61
#